data_ec89cbf30f7dc763141ebd10c6157342
#
_entry.id   ec89cbf30f7dc763141ebd10c6157342
#
_cell.length_a   1.000
_cell.length_b   1.000
_cell.length_c   1.000
_cell.angle_alpha   90.00
_cell.angle_beta   90.00
_cell.angle_gamma   90.00
#
_symmetry.space_group_name_H-M   'P 1'
#
loop_
_entity.id
_entity.type
_entity.pdbx_description
1 polymer ?
#
loop_
_entity_poly.entity_id
_entity_poly.type
_entity_poly.pdbx_seq_one_letter_code
_entity_poly.pdbx_strand_id
1 'polypeptide(L)'
;MYRILMAVSLATLANAQAPGAAQTAVVAAVHQFVDGFNKGDMKIMAASCAEQASILDEFPPHEWHGAGACAKWAADYDADAKKNGITDGVVTISVPTHVDVTGDRAYVVVPANYSFKLKGRAVSEIGSVITLALQKSAGGWRITGWAWAKH
;
A
#
# COMPACT_ATOMS: atom_id res chain seq x y z
N MET A 1 -40.61 44.92 27.90
CA MET A 1 -39.81 43.82 28.38
C MET A 1 -39.40 42.93 27.23
N TYR A 2 -38.21 43.13 26.64
CA TYR A 2 -37.70 42.30 25.55
C TYR A 2 -36.78 41.22 26.14
N ARG A 3 -37.09 39.92 25.98
CA ARG A 3 -36.21 38.82 26.33
C ARG A 3 -35.36 38.47 25.12
N ILE A 4 -34.05 38.72 25.24
CA ILE A 4 -33.03 38.28 24.28
C ILE A 4 -32.73 36.80 24.56
N LEU A 5 -33.07 35.90 23.64
CA LEU A 5 -32.64 34.52 23.65
C LEU A 5 -31.23 34.45 23.01
N MET A 6 -30.22 34.21 23.83
CA MET A 6 -28.88 33.82 23.33
C MET A 6 -28.90 32.38 22.88
N ALA A 7 -28.74 32.14 21.59
CA ALA A 7 -28.48 30.82 21.05
C ALA A 7 -26.98 30.47 21.24
N VAL A 8 -26.70 29.52 22.10
CA VAL A 8 -25.34 28.95 22.26
C VAL A 8 -25.15 27.90 21.17
N SER A 9 -24.36 28.22 20.16
CA SER A 9 -23.93 27.26 19.14
C SER A 9 -22.83 26.38 19.72
N LEU A 10 -23.13 25.10 20.03
CA LEU A 10 -22.10 24.09 20.29
C LEU A 10 -21.40 23.73 18.98
N ALA A 11 -20.20 24.21 18.79
CA ALA A 11 -19.30 23.71 17.76
C ALA A 11 -18.80 22.32 18.18
N THR A 12 -19.26 21.27 17.54
CA THR A 12 -18.69 19.93 17.67
C THR A 12 -17.32 19.91 17.03
N LEU A 13 -16.27 19.96 17.85
CA LEU A 13 -14.91 19.68 17.42
C LEU A 13 -14.84 18.19 17.03
N ALA A 14 -14.69 17.92 15.72
CA ALA A 14 -14.36 16.58 15.24
C ALA A 14 -12.99 16.22 15.81
N ASN A 15 -12.95 15.39 16.83
CA ASN A 15 -11.72 14.81 17.38
C ASN A 15 -11.17 13.86 16.32
N ALA A 16 -10.15 14.27 15.59
CA ALA A 16 -9.30 13.37 14.81
C ALA A 16 -8.55 12.49 15.82
N GLN A 17 -9.08 11.30 16.05
CA GLN A 17 -8.50 10.34 16.99
C GLN A 17 -7.16 9.86 16.41
N ALA A 18 -6.10 9.92 17.21
CA ALA A 18 -4.79 9.39 16.80
C ALA A 18 -4.92 7.91 16.39
N PRO A 19 -4.19 7.45 15.34
CA PRO A 19 -4.26 6.07 14.91
C PRO A 19 -4.00 5.10 16.06
N GLY A 20 -4.85 4.08 16.22
CA GLY A 20 -4.65 3.05 17.23
C GLY A 20 -3.35 2.27 16.97
N ALA A 21 -2.79 1.64 18.02
CA ALA A 21 -1.55 0.85 17.88
C ALA A 21 -1.63 -0.21 16.78
N ALA A 22 -2.80 -0.80 16.55
CA ALA A 22 -3.03 -1.76 15.48
C ALA A 22 -2.92 -1.12 14.09
N GLN A 23 -3.50 0.07 13.88
CA GLN A 23 -3.40 0.81 12.62
C GLN A 23 -1.95 1.22 12.35
N THR A 24 -1.21 1.69 13.37
CA THR A 24 0.22 2.01 13.24
C THR A 24 1.03 0.79 12.79
N ALA A 25 0.79 -0.39 13.37
CA ALA A 25 1.48 -1.61 13.01
C ALA A 25 1.14 -2.08 11.59
N VAL A 26 -0.11 -1.92 11.14
CA VAL A 26 -0.54 -2.21 9.78
C VAL A 26 0.17 -1.29 8.77
N VAL A 27 0.19 0.01 9.03
CA VAL A 27 0.86 1.00 8.16
C VAL A 27 2.37 0.73 8.10
N ALA A 28 3.00 0.33 9.21
CA ALA A 28 4.40 -0.06 9.22
C ALA A 28 4.69 -1.27 8.31
N ALA A 29 3.78 -2.26 8.26
CA ALA A 29 3.93 -3.40 7.35
C ALA A 29 3.82 -2.99 5.86
N VAL A 30 2.95 -2.02 5.54
CA VAL A 30 2.87 -1.45 4.18
C VAL A 30 4.17 -0.72 3.81
N HIS A 31 4.73 0.10 4.72
CA HIS A 31 6.02 0.76 4.49
C HIS A 31 7.14 -0.24 4.27
N GLN A 32 7.21 -1.31 5.08
CA GLN A 32 8.23 -2.36 4.91
C GLN A 32 8.18 -3.00 3.52
N PHE A 33 6.99 -3.26 2.99
CA PHE A 33 6.79 -3.79 1.65
C PHE A 33 7.33 -2.84 0.58
N VAL A 34 6.91 -1.56 0.61
CA VAL A 34 7.33 -0.53 -0.35
C VAL A 34 8.83 -0.24 -0.24
N ASP A 35 9.37 -0.16 0.96
CA ASP A 35 10.80 0.07 1.20
C ASP A 35 11.65 -1.09 0.67
N GLY A 36 11.17 -2.33 0.80
CA GLY A 36 11.83 -3.50 0.22
C GLY A 36 11.92 -3.40 -1.31
N PHE A 37 10.81 -3.05 -1.96
CA PHE A 37 10.77 -2.80 -3.40
C PHE A 37 11.75 -1.69 -3.81
N ASN A 38 11.68 -0.53 -3.18
CA ASN A 38 12.51 0.63 -3.50
C ASN A 38 14.01 0.40 -3.31
N LYS A 39 14.38 -0.48 -2.38
CA LYS A 39 15.79 -0.88 -2.16
C LYS A 39 16.25 -2.00 -3.10
N GLY A 40 15.36 -2.52 -3.95
CA GLY A 40 15.63 -3.70 -4.76
C GLY A 40 15.78 -4.99 -3.93
N ASP A 41 15.38 -4.96 -2.64
CA ASP A 41 15.40 -6.12 -1.77
C ASP A 41 14.09 -6.91 -1.88
N MET A 42 13.97 -7.62 -2.99
CA MET A 42 12.76 -8.41 -3.29
C MET A 42 12.52 -9.53 -2.26
N LYS A 43 13.56 -9.93 -1.51
CA LYS A 43 13.40 -10.91 -0.43
C LYS A 43 12.69 -10.28 0.78
N ILE A 44 13.06 -9.06 1.19
CA ILE A 44 12.38 -8.33 2.27
C ILE A 44 10.95 -7.99 1.85
N MET A 45 10.77 -7.51 0.62
CA MET A 45 9.44 -7.23 0.07
C MET A 45 8.54 -8.48 0.12
N ALA A 46 9.00 -9.62 -0.41
CA ALA A 46 8.25 -10.85 -0.42
C ALA A 46 7.97 -11.40 1.00
N ALA A 47 8.89 -11.19 1.95
CA ALA A 47 8.71 -11.58 3.35
C ALA A 47 7.64 -10.72 4.07
N SER A 48 7.26 -9.57 3.52
CA SER A 48 6.14 -8.76 4.03
C SER A 48 4.77 -9.34 3.66
N CYS A 49 4.73 -10.27 2.71
CA CYS A 49 3.52 -10.98 2.31
C CYS A 49 3.28 -12.23 3.18
N ALA A 50 2.02 -12.63 3.25
CA ALA A 50 1.65 -13.97 3.71
C ALA A 50 2.10 -15.01 2.68
N GLU A 51 2.24 -16.28 3.11
CA GLU A 51 2.58 -17.38 2.20
C GLU A 51 1.56 -17.52 1.07
N GLN A 52 0.28 -17.38 1.39
CA GLN A 52 -0.82 -17.33 0.44
C GLN A 52 -1.21 -15.87 0.22
N ALA A 53 -1.07 -15.40 -1.01
CA ALA A 53 -1.43 -14.03 -1.37
C ALA A 53 -2.10 -13.96 -2.75
N SER A 54 -2.77 -12.82 -3.00
CA SER A 54 -3.37 -12.51 -4.30
C SER A 54 -2.94 -11.12 -4.73
N ILE A 55 -2.46 -10.98 -5.94
CA ILE A 55 -1.91 -9.75 -6.48
C ILE A 55 -2.58 -9.43 -7.81
N LEU A 56 -2.92 -8.16 -8.01
CA LEU A 56 -3.32 -7.60 -9.30
C LEU A 56 -2.39 -6.44 -9.63
N ASP A 57 -1.82 -6.46 -10.83
CA ASP A 57 -0.90 -5.40 -11.27
C ASP A 57 -1.06 -5.11 -12.77
N GLU A 58 -0.59 -3.95 -13.20
CA GLU A 58 -0.76 -3.46 -14.56
C GLU A 58 0.10 -4.18 -15.61
N PHE A 59 1.21 -4.84 -15.24
CA PHE A 59 2.03 -5.60 -16.18
C PHE A 59 1.60 -7.08 -16.27
N PRO A 60 1.78 -7.74 -17.42
CA PRO A 60 1.40 -9.15 -17.58
C PRO A 60 2.15 -10.10 -16.65
N PRO A 61 1.49 -11.17 -16.14
CA PRO A 61 0.17 -11.66 -16.52
C PRO A 61 -1.01 -10.99 -15.80
N HIS A 62 -0.80 -9.90 -15.09
CA HIS A 62 -1.76 -9.07 -14.35
C HIS A 62 -2.24 -9.66 -13.02
N GLU A 63 -2.08 -10.95 -12.80
CA GLU A 63 -2.52 -11.61 -11.57
C GLU A 63 -1.57 -12.72 -11.12
N TRP A 64 -1.38 -12.81 -9.80
CA TRP A 64 -0.62 -13.87 -9.14
C TRP A 64 -1.38 -14.34 -7.91
N HIS A 65 -1.48 -15.67 -7.72
CA HIS A 65 -2.25 -16.26 -6.64
C HIS A 65 -1.51 -17.39 -5.95
N GLY A 66 -1.86 -17.60 -4.67
CA GLY A 66 -1.47 -18.78 -3.91
C GLY A 66 -0.11 -18.66 -3.23
N ALA A 67 0.50 -19.81 -2.98
CA ALA A 67 1.77 -19.88 -2.27
C ALA A 67 2.89 -19.20 -3.05
N GLY A 68 3.62 -18.31 -2.36
CA GLY A 68 4.75 -17.60 -2.96
C GLY A 68 4.38 -16.55 -4.02
N ALA A 69 3.12 -16.13 -4.11
CA ALA A 69 2.67 -15.17 -5.11
C ALA A 69 3.49 -13.89 -5.15
N CYS A 70 3.87 -13.32 -3.99
CA CYS A 70 4.71 -12.12 -3.94
C CYS A 70 6.12 -12.33 -4.48
N ALA A 71 6.73 -13.47 -4.19
CA ALA A 71 8.06 -13.80 -4.73
C ALA A 71 8.00 -14.02 -6.25
N LYS A 72 6.94 -14.66 -6.74
CA LYS A 72 6.72 -14.86 -8.16
C LYS A 72 6.48 -13.54 -8.88
N TRP A 73 5.62 -12.67 -8.33
CA TRP A 73 5.41 -11.32 -8.84
C TRP A 73 6.73 -10.55 -8.94
N ALA A 74 7.57 -10.60 -7.89
CA ALA A 74 8.86 -9.92 -7.88
C ALA A 74 9.81 -10.41 -8.98
N ALA A 75 9.85 -11.72 -9.22
CA ALA A 75 10.67 -12.31 -10.28
C ALA A 75 10.16 -11.91 -11.68
N ASP A 76 8.84 -11.92 -11.88
CA ASP A 76 8.22 -11.53 -13.14
C ASP A 76 8.38 -10.02 -13.41
N TYR A 77 8.27 -9.17 -12.36
CA TYR A 77 8.57 -7.75 -12.45
C TYR A 77 10.02 -7.49 -12.89
N ASP A 78 11.00 -8.16 -12.27
CA ASP A 78 12.42 -8.03 -12.63
C ASP A 78 12.67 -8.45 -14.09
N ALA A 79 12.03 -9.52 -14.54
CA ALA A 79 12.13 -10.00 -15.91
C ALA A 79 11.49 -9.02 -16.90
N ASP A 80 10.30 -8.48 -16.59
CA ASP A 80 9.60 -7.51 -17.42
C ASP A 80 10.38 -6.18 -17.47
N ALA A 81 10.88 -5.70 -16.36
CA ALA A 81 11.70 -4.49 -16.28
C ALA A 81 12.95 -4.60 -17.15
N LYS A 82 13.67 -5.72 -17.08
CA LYS A 82 14.84 -5.99 -17.94
C LYS A 82 14.48 -6.03 -19.42
N LYS A 83 13.40 -6.73 -19.76
CA LYS A 83 12.91 -6.85 -21.16
C LYS A 83 12.56 -5.50 -21.76
N ASN A 84 11.92 -4.62 -20.98
CA ASN A 84 11.44 -3.32 -21.46
C ASN A 84 12.45 -2.18 -21.27
N GLY A 85 13.57 -2.40 -20.58
CA GLY A 85 14.59 -1.40 -20.28
C GLY A 85 14.12 -0.40 -19.23
N ILE A 86 13.38 -0.90 -18.22
CA ILE A 86 12.97 -0.15 -17.03
C ILE A 86 14.10 -0.23 -15.99
N THR A 87 14.51 0.91 -15.46
CA THR A 87 15.51 1.04 -14.39
C THR A 87 15.10 2.10 -13.39
N ASP A 88 15.73 2.09 -12.23
CA ASP A 88 15.56 3.11 -11.17
C ASP A 88 14.10 3.28 -10.73
N GLY A 89 13.36 2.18 -10.66
CA GLY A 89 11.97 2.16 -10.22
C GLY A 89 11.83 2.52 -8.73
N VAL A 90 11.03 3.54 -8.43
CA VAL A 90 10.75 4.00 -7.07
C VAL A 90 9.27 4.24 -6.91
N VAL A 91 8.67 3.60 -5.92
CA VAL A 91 7.30 3.85 -5.47
C VAL A 91 7.33 4.83 -4.30
N THR A 92 6.60 5.93 -4.43
CA THR A 92 6.39 6.89 -3.35
C THR A 92 4.94 6.76 -2.88
N ILE A 93 4.73 6.52 -1.60
CA ILE A 93 3.40 6.46 -1.00
C ILE A 93 3.13 7.67 -0.11
N SER A 94 1.90 8.12 -0.11
CA SER A 94 1.41 9.18 0.78
C SER A 94 0.83 8.59 2.07
N VAL A 95 0.31 9.44 2.94
CA VAL A 95 -0.47 9.00 4.10
C VAL A 95 -1.67 8.19 3.58
N PRO A 96 -1.95 7.01 4.14
CA PRO A 96 -3.12 6.23 3.76
C PRO A 96 -4.41 7.06 3.88
N THR A 97 -5.25 6.98 2.87
CA THR A 97 -6.59 7.63 2.88
C THR A 97 -7.60 6.81 3.65
N HIS A 98 -7.32 5.51 3.81
CA HIS A 98 -8.17 4.61 4.58
C HIS A 98 -7.34 3.52 5.24
N VAL A 99 -7.60 3.28 6.53
CA VAL A 99 -7.04 2.16 7.31
C VAL A 99 -8.14 1.61 8.17
N ASP A 100 -8.63 0.42 7.85
CA ASP A 100 -9.60 -0.31 8.65
C ASP A 100 -8.93 -1.55 9.27
N VAL A 101 -9.16 -1.76 10.57
CA VAL A 101 -8.63 -2.91 11.30
C VAL A 101 -9.76 -3.56 12.08
N THR A 102 -10.07 -4.79 11.75
CA THR A 102 -11.10 -5.60 12.40
C THR A 102 -10.49 -6.94 12.85
N GLY A 103 -10.23 -7.06 14.16
CA GLY A 103 -9.60 -8.26 14.73
C GLY A 103 -8.19 -8.49 14.17
N ASP A 104 -8.02 -9.60 13.48
CA ASP A 104 -6.76 -10.00 12.83
C ASP A 104 -6.70 -9.64 11.33
N ARG A 105 -7.63 -8.84 10.83
CA ARG A 105 -7.72 -8.42 9.44
C ARG A 105 -7.59 -6.90 9.32
N ALA A 106 -6.97 -6.46 8.22
CA ALA A 106 -6.90 -5.04 7.90
C ALA A 106 -7.09 -4.81 6.39
N TYR A 107 -7.63 -3.63 6.08
CA TYR A 107 -7.74 -3.11 4.73
C TYR A 107 -7.15 -1.70 4.68
N VAL A 108 -6.29 -1.43 3.70
CA VAL A 108 -5.58 -0.15 3.57
C VAL A 108 -5.70 0.36 2.15
N VAL A 109 -5.92 1.67 2.01
CA VAL A 109 -5.88 2.38 0.73
C VAL A 109 -4.81 3.46 0.83
N VAL A 110 -3.85 3.42 -0.09
CA VAL A 110 -2.68 4.31 -0.09
C VAL A 110 -2.53 4.96 -1.45
N PRO A 111 -2.59 6.30 -1.55
CA PRO A 111 -2.19 6.99 -2.77
C PRO A 111 -0.69 6.75 -3.03
N ALA A 112 -0.36 6.48 -4.28
CA ALA A 112 0.98 6.13 -4.69
C ALA A 112 1.36 6.78 -6.02
N ASN A 113 2.65 7.00 -6.22
CA ASN A 113 3.23 7.35 -7.51
C ASN A 113 4.37 6.38 -7.81
N TYR A 114 4.55 6.06 -9.08
CA TYR A 114 5.67 5.25 -9.52
C TYR A 114 6.54 6.04 -10.49
N SER A 115 7.82 6.17 -10.20
CA SER A 115 8.80 6.86 -11.03
C SER A 115 9.90 5.89 -11.43
N PHE A 116 10.29 5.90 -12.71
CA PHE A 116 11.30 5.00 -13.26
C PHE A 116 11.96 5.61 -14.51
N LYS A 117 12.97 4.95 -15.03
CA LYS A 117 13.51 5.26 -16.34
C LYS A 117 13.10 4.17 -17.34
N LEU A 118 12.53 4.56 -18.46
CA LEU A 118 12.24 3.69 -19.60
C LEU A 118 13.28 3.95 -20.70
N LYS A 119 14.18 3.01 -20.93
CA LYS A 119 15.29 3.16 -21.89
C LYS A 119 16.06 4.47 -21.67
N GLY A 120 16.33 4.79 -20.41
CA GLY A 120 17.06 5.99 -19.98
C GLY A 120 16.23 7.27 -19.87
N ARG A 121 14.96 7.29 -20.29
CA ARG A 121 14.06 8.45 -20.17
C ARG A 121 13.27 8.38 -18.89
N ALA A 122 13.21 9.47 -18.13
CA ALA A 122 12.40 9.56 -16.91
C ALA A 122 10.90 9.47 -17.26
N VAL A 123 10.19 8.64 -16.51
CA VAL A 123 8.74 8.43 -16.60
C VAL A 123 8.20 8.50 -15.17
N SER A 124 7.02 9.08 -15.01
CA SER A 124 6.31 9.11 -13.72
C SER A 124 4.83 8.81 -13.93
N GLU A 125 4.34 7.86 -13.17
CA GLU A 125 2.92 7.54 -13.05
C GLU A 125 2.40 8.17 -11.77
N ILE A 126 1.55 9.18 -11.93
CA ILE A 126 1.06 10.01 -10.83
C ILE A 126 -0.41 9.70 -10.58
N GLY A 127 -0.80 9.64 -9.31
CA GLY A 127 -2.19 9.46 -8.90
C GLY A 127 -2.67 8.01 -8.88
N SER A 128 -1.77 7.05 -8.95
CA SER A 128 -2.10 5.64 -8.72
C SER A 128 -2.49 5.38 -7.27
N VAL A 129 -3.10 4.24 -7.02
CA VAL A 129 -3.52 3.80 -5.68
C VAL A 129 -3.10 2.35 -5.47
N ILE A 130 -2.56 2.06 -4.29
CA ILE A 130 -2.38 0.68 -3.82
C ILE A 130 -3.49 0.38 -2.81
N THR A 131 -4.22 -0.70 -3.02
CA THR A 131 -5.12 -1.28 -2.02
C THR A 131 -4.50 -2.56 -1.47
N LEU A 132 -4.53 -2.73 -0.15
CA LEU A 132 -3.92 -3.88 0.49
C LEU A 132 -4.88 -4.52 1.49
N ALA A 133 -4.92 -5.84 1.49
CA ALA A 133 -5.51 -6.64 2.56
C ALA A 133 -4.38 -7.26 3.39
N LEU A 134 -4.49 -7.21 4.71
CA LEU A 134 -3.48 -7.77 5.61
C LEU A 134 -4.13 -8.70 6.64
N GLN A 135 -3.34 -9.66 7.10
CA GLN A 135 -3.69 -10.54 8.21
C GLN A 135 -2.59 -10.54 9.25
N LYS A 136 -3.00 -10.49 10.53
CA LYS A 136 -2.10 -10.61 11.67
C LYS A 136 -1.79 -12.09 11.93
N SER A 137 -0.53 -12.41 12.09
CA SER A 137 0.00 -13.71 12.47
C SER A 137 0.89 -13.60 13.71
N ALA A 138 1.45 -14.70 14.18
CA ALA A 138 2.44 -14.68 15.26
C ALA A 138 3.67 -13.82 14.93
N GLY A 139 4.03 -13.70 13.64
CA GLY A 139 5.13 -12.87 13.16
C GLY A 139 4.75 -11.43 12.80
N GLY A 140 3.57 -10.95 13.20
CA GLY A 140 3.07 -9.60 12.87
C GLY A 140 2.12 -9.58 11.69
N TRP A 141 1.85 -8.37 11.17
CA TRP A 141 0.99 -8.18 10.02
C TRP A 141 1.67 -8.62 8.72
N ARG A 142 0.93 -9.33 7.87
CA ARG A 142 1.39 -9.80 6.56
C ARG A 142 0.35 -9.47 5.50
N ILE A 143 0.80 -9.05 4.34
CA ILE A 143 -0.06 -8.73 3.18
C ILE A 143 -0.58 -10.04 2.60
N THR A 144 -1.90 -10.22 2.59
CA THR A 144 -2.61 -11.35 1.98
C THR A 144 -3.09 -11.04 0.57
N GLY A 145 -3.09 -9.78 0.19
CA GLY A 145 -3.39 -9.35 -1.17
C GLY A 145 -3.11 -7.88 -1.36
N TRP A 146 -2.79 -7.49 -2.59
CA TRP A 146 -2.69 -6.09 -2.97
C TRP A 146 -3.03 -5.92 -4.45
N ALA A 147 -3.42 -4.70 -4.79
CA ALA A 147 -3.66 -4.30 -6.16
C ALA A 147 -3.06 -2.92 -6.43
N TRP A 148 -2.38 -2.78 -7.56
CA TRP A 148 -2.00 -1.51 -8.12
C TRP A 148 -3.11 -1.02 -9.04
N ALA A 149 -3.69 0.14 -8.73
CA ALA A 149 -4.68 0.78 -9.57
C ALA A 149 -4.06 2.02 -10.22
N LYS A 150 -3.77 1.89 -11.49
CA LYS A 150 -3.24 2.98 -12.29
C LYS A 150 -4.32 4.03 -12.55
N HIS A 151 -3.94 5.29 -12.47
CA HIS A 151 -4.82 6.44 -12.78
C HIS A 151 -4.77 6.76 -14.27
#